data_9da38daf86a00b061cdd8581d165c0e6
#
_entry.id   9da38daf86a00b061cdd8581d165c0e6
#
_cell.length_a   1.000
_cell.length_b   1.000
_cell.length_c   1.000
_cell.angle_alpha   90.00
_cell.angle_beta   90.00
_cell.angle_gamma   90.00
#
_symmetry.space_group_name_H-M   'P 1'
#
loop_
_entity.id
_entity.type
_entity.pdbx_description
1 polymer ?
#
loop_
_entity_poly.entity_id
_entity_poly.type
_entity_poly.pdbx_seq_one_letter_code
_entity_poly.pdbx_strand_id
1 'polypeptide(L)'
;TIGNCHDKSRCKEILTYHGVPNPGFFITDSHVNGHPKVKYPAFVKPLHEGSSKGIYNSSVVYNNEELNREITRIKQNYSQHSIIEDFLDGQEFTVALIGNGENVRVLPIVGINLDCLPADFPKIYSYEVKWYFDTRENKLDIFSCPAKISDKLTKRIEEICKQAYHALRIRDWARMDVRCDSNDEPYIIEINPL
;
A
#
# COMPACT_ATOMS: atom_id res chain seq x y z
N THR A 1 -3.07 -10.63 15.43
CA THR A 1 -3.05 -10.32 13.98
C THR A 1 -3.45 -8.86 13.73
N ILE A 2 -4.66 -8.42 14.11
CA ILE A 2 -5.16 -7.05 13.85
C ILE A 2 -4.17 -5.98 14.33
N GLY A 3 -3.68 -6.08 15.59
CA GLY A 3 -2.70 -5.13 16.12
C GLY A 3 -1.40 -5.06 15.30
N ASN A 4 -0.89 -6.21 14.82
CA ASN A 4 0.31 -6.24 13.97
C ASN A 4 0.07 -5.60 12.60
N CYS A 5 -1.13 -5.75 12.04
CA CYS A 5 -1.46 -5.15 10.74
C CYS A 5 -1.79 -3.67 10.85
N HIS A 6 -2.28 -3.21 12.01
CA HIS A 6 -2.52 -1.80 12.28
C HIS A 6 -1.22 -0.99 12.38
N ASP A 7 -0.17 -1.57 12.94
CA ASP A 7 1.18 -1.02 12.88
C ASP A 7 1.86 -1.47 11.58
N LYS A 8 1.94 -0.56 10.60
CA LYS A 8 2.49 -0.87 9.28
C LYS A 8 3.94 -1.37 9.34
N SER A 9 4.74 -0.89 10.29
CA SER A 9 6.13 -1.33 10.42
C SER A 9 6.21 -2.78 10.93
N ARG A 10 5.42 -3.12 11.94
CA ARG A 10 5.36 -4.49 12.47
C ARG A 10 4.84 -5.48 11.43
N CYS A 11 3.82 -5.08 10.70
CA CYS A 11 3.33 -5.89 9.57
C CYS A 11 4.47 -6.19 8.58
N LYS A 12 5.17 -5.16 8.12
CA LYS A 12 6.26 -5.28 7.14
C LYS A 12 7.47 -6.05 7.67
N GLU A 13 7.83 -5.87 8.95
CA GLU A 13 8.88 -6.67 9.60
C GLU A 13 8.56 -8.17 9.55
N ILE A 14 7.31 -8.55 9.87
CA ILE A 14 6.86 -9.94 9.79
C ILE A 14 6.90 -10.46 8.35
N LEU A 15 6.38 -9.68 7.39
CA LEU A 15 6.42 -10.04 5.98
C LEU A 15 7.86 -10.26 5.49
N THR A 16 8.75 -9.33 5.82
CA THR A 16 10.17 -9.41 5.44
C THR A 16 10.85 -10.64 6.05
N TYR A 17 10.60 -10.94 7.33
CA TYR A 17 11.13 -12.15 7.97
C TYR A 17 10.69 -13.44 7.28
N HIS A 18 9.47 -13.47 6.76
CA HIS A 18 8.91 -14.62 6.03
C HIS A 18 9.20 -14.59 4.52
N GLY A 19 10.01 -13.65 4.02
CA GLY A 19 10.36 -13.54 2.60
C GLY A 19 9.19 -13.10 1.70
N VAL A 20 8.15 -12.49 2.27
CA VAL A 20 7.01 -11.96 1.50
C VAL A 20 7.37 -10.58 0.95
N PRO A 21 7.28 -10.36 -0.38
CA PRO A 21 7.61 -9.08 -0.99
C PRO A 21 6.79 -7.93 -0.41
N ASN A 22 7.47 -6.92 0.08
CA ASN A 22 6.91 -5.65 0.53
C ASN A 22 7.94 -4.53 0.30
N PRO A 23 7.52 -3.26 0.10
CA PRO A 23 8.45 -2.16 -0.15
C PRO A 23 9.47 -2.00 0.96
N GLY A 24 10.72 -1.70 0.61
CA GLY A 24 11.74 -1.27 1.58
C GLY A 24 11.23 -0.06 2.36
N PHE A 25 11.49 -0.01 3.66
CA PHE A 25 10.92 1.04 4.52
C PHE A 25 11.82 1.39 5.70
N PHE A 26 11.58 2.56 6.27
CA PHE A 26 12.02 2.95 7.60
C PHE A 26 11.00 3.89 8.25
N ILE A 27 11.11 4.09 9.58
CA ILE A 27 10.23 4.95 10.36
C ILE A 27 11.01 6.09 11.00
N THR A 28 10.39 7.27 11.08
CA THR A 28 10.97 8.44 11.75
C THR A 28 9.88 9.40 12.21
N ASP A 29 10.19 10.20 13.23
CA ASP A 29 9.42 11.36 13.69
C ASP A 29 10.17 12.69 13.55
N SER A 30 11.36 12.64 12.99
CA SER A 30 12.28 13.78 12.85
C SER A 30 12.76 13.94 11.41
N HIS A 31 13.21 15.14 11.10
CA HIS A 31 13.73 15.45 9.77
C HIS A 31 14.89 14.54 9.37
N VAL A 32 14.89 14.16 8.12
CA VAL A 32 15.92 13.31 7.53
C VAL A 32 16.82 14.19 6.66
N ASN A 33 18.09 14.31 7.06
CA ASN A 33 19.10 15.01 6.29
C ASN A 33 20.01 14.00 5.61
N GLY A 34 19.74 13.74 4.31
CA GLY A 34 20.58 12.84 3.51
C GLY A 34 20.62 11.41 4.02
N HIS A 35 19.49 10.85 4.44
CA HIS A 35 19.42 9.47 4.90
C HIS A 35 19.79 8.51 3.76
N PRO A 36 20.86 7.72 3.86
CA PRO A 36 21.39 6.93 2.74
C PRO A 36 20.43 5.83 2.24
N LYS A 37 19.36 5.56 2.98
CA LYS A 37 18.35 4.55 2.60
C LYS A 37 17.17 5.11 1.81
N VAL A 38 17.05 6.44 1.65
CA VAL A 38 15.95 7.01 0.87
C VAL A 38 16.31 6.99 -0.60
N LYS A 39 15.53 6.26 -1.36
CA LYS A 39 15.52 6.32 -2.83
C LYS A 39 14.33 7.15 -3.27
N TYR A 40 14.56 8.12 -4.14
CA TYR A 40 13.47 8.92 -4.70
C TYR A 40 13.03 8.42 -6.07
N PRO A 41 11.74 8.51 -6.40
CA PRO A 41 10.67 8.96 -5.52
C PRO A 41 10.44 8.01 -4.35
N ALA A 42 9.99 8.56 -3.19
CA ALA A 42 9.62 7.80 -2.01
C ALA A 42 8.16 8.08 -1.62
N PHE A 43 7.57 7.18 -0.85
CA PHE A 43 6.19 7.29 -0.40
C PHE A 43 6.14 7.48 1.12
N VAL A 44 5.47 8.54 1.57
CA VAL A 44 5.41 8.92 2.99
C VAL A 44 3.98 8.85 3.49
N LYS A 45 3.74 8.12 4.59
CA LYS A 45 2.41 7.99 5.17
C LYS A 45 2.46 7.87 6.70
N PRO A 46 1.35 8.16 7.41
CA PRO A 46 1.25 7.90 8.85
C PRO A 46 1.39 6.41 9.17
N LEU A 47 2.02 6.09 10.29
CA LEU A 47 2.32 4.70 10.67
C LEU A 47 1.05 3.88 10.96
N HIS A 48 0.02 4.47 11.58
CA HIS A 48 -1.14 3.75 12.11
C HIS A 48 -2.49 4.11 11.47
N GLU A 49 -2.54 5.05 10.51
CA GLU A 49 -3.80 5.44 9.88
C GLU A 49 -4.24 4.46 8.80
N GLY A 50 -5.56 4.34 8.63
CA GLY A 50 -6.22 3.57 7.58
C GLY A 50 -7.09 4.44 6.66
N SER A 51 -7.73 3.83 5.67
CA SER A 51 -8.69 4.50 4.75
C SER A 51 -8.11 5.71 4.01
N SER A 52 -6.87 5.65 3.58
CA SER A 52 -6.12 6.75 2.94
C SER A 52 -5.97 8.01 3.81
N LYS A 53 -6.31 7.97 5.12
CA LYS A 53 -6.09 9.12 5.99
C LYS A 53 -4.60 9.46 6.07
N GLY A 54 -4.28 10.72 5.78
CA GLY A 54 -2.90 11.20 5.77
C GLY A 54 -2.10 10.83 4.53
N ILE A 55 -2.72 10.19 3.54
CA ILE A 55 -2.14 9.91 2.23
C ILE A 55 -2.73 10.92 1.24
N TYR A 56 -1.93 11.92 0.88
CA TYR A 56 -2.29 12.97 -0.07
C TYR A 56 -1.41 12.87 -1.32
N ASN A 57 -1.72 13.67 -2.33
CA ASN A 57 -0.87 13.74 -3.52
C ASN A 57 0.58 14.12 -3.18
N SER A 58 0.78 14.93 -2.13
CA SER A 58 2.10 15.29 -1.57
C SER A 58 2.83 14.13 -0.87
N SER A 59 2.18 13.00 -0.65
CA SER A 59 2.82 11.83 -0.03
C SER A 59 3.84 11.12 -0.93
N VAL A 60 3.81 11.38 -2.24
CA VAL A 60 4.91 11.01 -3.15
C VAL A 60 5.92 12.15 -3.14
N VAL A 61 7.13 11.89 -2.69
CA VAL A 61 8.18 12.88 -2.49
C VAL A 61 9.39 12.59 -3.38
N TYR A 62 10.00 13.64 -3.92
CA TYR A 62 11.08 13.55 -4.91
C TYR A 62 12.43 14.05 -4.40
N ASN A 63 12.46 14.62 -3.20
CA ASN A 63 13.68 15.18 -2.57
C ASN A 63 13.53 15.30 -1.05
N ASN A 64 14.64 15.63 -0.38
CA ASN A 64 14.68 15.77 1.08
C ASN A 64 13.77 16.89 1.63
N GLU A 65 13.56 17.96 0.87
CA GLU A 65 12.71 19.08 1.31
C GLU A 65 11.25 18.64 1.38
N GLU A 66 10.75 18.00 0.32
CA GLU A 66 9.39 17.43 0.28
C GLU A 66 9.20 16.37 1.35
N LEU A 67 10.18 15.47 1.51
CA LEU A 67 10.17 14.44 2.55
C LEU A 67 10.02 15.06 3.95
N ASN A 68 10.84 16.04 4.29
CA ASN A 68 10.80 16.69 5.60
C ASN A 68 9.51 17.49 5.83
N ARG A 69 8.93 18.04 4.78
CA ARG A 69 7.61 18.70 4.82
C ARG A 69 6.51 17.68 5.17
N GLU A 70 6.49 16.52 4.53
CA GLU A 70 5.52 15.47 4.80
C GLU A 70 5.67 14.88 6.21
N ILE A 71 6.90 14.63 6.68
CA ILE A 71 7.17 14.18 8.06
C ILE A 71 6.60 15.20 9.06
N THR A 72 6.86 16.50 8.83
CA THR A 72 6.35 17.57 9.68
C THR A 72 4.82 17.58 9.68
N ARG A 73 4.19 17.50 8.52
CA ARG A 73 2.74 17.46 8.37
C ARG A 73 2.11 16.29 9.14
N ILE A 74 2.69 15.09 9.02
CA ILE A 74 2.19 13.89 9.71
C ILE A 74 2.33 14.06 11.22
N LYS A 75 3.47 14.52 11.70
CA LYS A 75 3.71 14.76 13.12
C LYS A 75 2.72 15.77 13.72
N GLN A 76 2.46 16.88 13.01
CA GLN A 76 1.54 17.93 13.47
C GLN A 76 0.09 17.50 13.46
N ASN A 77 -0.36 16.81 12.40
CA ASN A 77 -1.78 16.51 12.21
C ASN A 77 -2.22 15.17 12.85
N TYR A 78 -1.30 14.23 13.01
CA TYR A 78 -1.61 12.87 13.48
C TYR A 78 -0.89 12.49 14.78
N SER A 79 0.10 13.28 15.23
CA SER A 79 0.89 13.01 16.46
C SER A 79 1.53 11.62 16.47
N GLN A 80 1.99 11.14 15.31
CA GLN A 80 2.59 9.81 15.16
C GLN A 80 3.81 9.84 14.24
N HIS A 81 4.55 8.74 14.21
CA HIS A 81 5.68 8.55 13.30
C HIS A 81 5.21 8.49 11.84
N SER A 82 6.12 8.87 10.95
CA SER A 82 5.98 8.62 9.51
C SER A 82 6.67 7.31 9.15
N ILE A 83 6.04 6.52 8.29
CA ILE A 83 6.70 5.44 7.56
C ILE A 83 7.03 5.94 6.16
N ILE A 84 8.30 5.78 5.76
CA ILE A 84 8.82 6.13 4.45
C ILE A 84 9.10 4.83 3.71
N GLU A 85 8.53 4.68 2.52
CA GLU A 85 8.62 3.46 1.70
C GLU A 85 9.23 3.76 0.34
N ASP A 86 9.88 2.75 -0.26
CA ASP A 86 10.22 2.79 -1.68
C ASP A 86 8.91 2.96 -2.48
N PHE A 87 8.87 3.94 -3.39
CA PHE A 87 7.70 4.15 -4.23
C PHE A 87 7.63 3.08 -5.32
N LEU A 88 6.47 2.47 -5.45
CA LEU A 88 6.17 1.50 -6.50
C LEU A 88 5.32 2.20 -7.57
N ASP A 89 5.74 2.17 -8.81
CA ASP A 89 5.15 2.94 -9.92
C ASP A 89 4.23 2.13 -10.84
N GLY A 90 4.11 0.82 -10.59
CA GLY A 90 3.27 -0.09 -11.39
C GLY A 90 1.80 -0.13 -10.98
N GLN A 91 1.10 -1.14 -11.48
CA GLN A 91 -0.33 -1.37 -11.28
C GLN A 91 -0.67 -1.65 -9.81
N GLU A 92 -1.85 -1.23 -9.40
CA GLU A 92 -2.36 -1.44 -8.03
C GLU A 92 -3.58 -2.36 -8.04
N PHE A 93 -3.67 -3.20 -6.99
CA PHE A 93 -4.71 -4.21 -6.84
C PHE A 93 -5.19 -4.27 -5.40
N THR A 94 -6.46 -4.67 -5.22
CA THR A 94 -6.95 -5.12 -3.93
C THR A 94 -7.43 -6.56 -4.02
N VAL A 95 -7.05 -7.38 -3.05
CA VAL A 95 -7.19 -8.84 -3.08
C VAL A 95 -7.84 -9.31 -1.78
N ALA A 96 -9.00 -9.93 -1.87
CA ALA A 96 -9.65 -10.53 -0.71
C ALA A 96 -9.33 -12.03 -0.62
N LEU A 97 -9.08 -12.49 0.60
CA LEU A 97 -8.86 -13.90 0.91
C LEU A 97 -9.86 -14.35 1.99
N ILE A 98 -10.35 -15.57 1.86
CA ILE A 98 -11.28 -16.18 2.81
C ILE A 98 -10.86 -17.60 3.16
N GLY A 99 -11.15 -18.03 4.39
CA GLY A 99 -10.90 -19.39 4.88
C GLY A 99 -9.76 -19.50 5.87
N ASN A 100 -9.43 -20.71 6.27
CA ASN A 100 -8.43 -20.99 7.30
C ASN A 100 -7.53 -22.16 6.89
N GLY A 101 -6.26 -22.14 7.33
CA GLY A 101 -5.28 -23.19 7.05
C GLY A 101 -5.16 -23.48 5.55
N GLU A 102 -5.21 -24.75 5.17
CA GLU A 102 -5.11 -25.19 3.76
C GLU A 102 -6.33 -24.79 2.90
N ASN A 103 -7.43 -24.38 3.52
CA ASN A 103 -8.66 -24.00 2.82
C ASN A 103 -8.71 -22.50 2.47
N VAL A 104 -7.61 -21.77 2.60
CA VAL A 104 -7.54 -20.36 2.20
C VAL A 104 -7.69 -20.21 0.70
N ARG A 105 -8.68 -19.41 0.29
CA ARG A 105 -8.98 -19.12 -1.11
C ARG A 105 -8.82 -17.62 -1.38
N VAL A 106 -8.20 -17.30 -2.50
CA VAL A 106 -8.15 -15.95 -3.04
C VAL A 106 -9.41 -15.71 -3.87
N LEU A 107 -10.08 -14.60 -3.63
CA LEU A 107 -11.22 -14.15 -4.45
C LEU A 107 -10.71 -13.45 -5.71
N PRO A 108 -11.56 -13.21 -6.72
CA PRO A 108 -11.13 -12.51 -7.93
C PRO A 108 -10.42 -11.19 -7.61
N ILE A 109 -9.23 -11.02 -8.16
CA ILE A 109 -8.39 -9.84 -7.95
C ILE A 109 -9.12 -8.62 -8.54
N VAL A 110 -9.15 -7.53 -7.80
CA VAL A 110 -9.69 -6.26 -8.25
C VAL A 110 -8.53 -5.35 -8.66
N GLY A 111 -8.52 -4.91 -9.91
CA GLY A 111 -7.57 -3.91 -10.42
C GLY A 111 -8.04 -2.51 -10.07
N ILE A 112 -7.09 -1.63 -9.75
CA ILE A 112 -7.31 -0.20 -9.51
C ILE A 112 -6.64 0.57 -10.66
N ASN A 113 -7.44 1.08 -11.59
CA ASN A 113 -6.94 1.84 -12.74
C ASN A 113 -6.72 3.30 -12.35
N LEU A 114 -5.48 3.65 -12.06
CA LEU A 114 -5.10 5.02 -11.72
C LEU A 114 -4.75 5.88 -12.95
N ASP A 115 -4.78 5.31 -14.17
CA ASP A 115 -4.50 6.05 -15.40
C ASP A 115 -5.63 7.00 -15.80
N CYS A 116 -6.82 6.80 -15.24
CA CYS A 116 -7.93 7.73 -15.42
C CYS A 116 -7.78 9.04 -14.63
N LEU A 117 -6.79 9.12 -13.71
CA LEU A 117 -6.52 10.35 -12.97
C LEU A 117 -5.87 11.42 -13.86
N PRO A 118 -6.08 12.72 -13.57
CA PRO A 118 -5.41 13.81 -14.27
C PRO A 118 -3.89 13.62 -14.32
N ALA A 119 -3.25 14.11 -15.38
CA ALA A 119 -1.82 13.88 -15.63
C ALA A 119 -0.89 14.52 -14.57
N ASP A 120 -1.35 15.53 -13.89
CA ASP A 120 -0.67 16.25 -12.80
C ASP A 120 -0.83 15.56 -11.44
N PHE A 121 -1.68 14.51 -11.36
CA PHE A 121 -1.85 13.73 -10.12
C PHE A 121 -0.87 12.55 -10.10
N PRO A 122 -0.25 12.28 -8.95
CA PRO A 122 0.50 11.05 -8.78
C PRO A 122 -0.45 9.85 -8.89
N LYS A 123 0.02 8.77 -9.49
CA LYS A 123 -0.78 7.55 -9.69
C LYS A 123 -0.92 6.76 -8.38
N ILE A 124 -1.61 7.35 -7.41
CA ILE A 124 -1.92 6.75 -6.11
C ILE A 124 -3.40 6.94 -5.77
N TYR A 125 -3.97 5.99 -5.02
CA TYR A 125 -5.34 6.11 -4.50
C TYR A 125 -5.33 6.96 -3.21
N SER A 126 -5.06 8.27 -3.40
CA SER A 126 -4.94 9.26 -2.32
C SER A 126 -6.28 9.56 -1.65
N TYR A 127 -6.21 10.32 -0.54
CA TYR A 127 -7.40 10.84 0.14
C TYR A 127 -8.24 11.71 -0.81
N GLU A 128 -7.58 12.56 -1.61
CA GLU A 128 -8.25 13.40 -2.59
C GLU A 128 -8.99 12.57 -3.64
N VAL A 129 -8.35 11.50 -4.17
CA VAL A 129 -8.98 10.62 -5.14
C VAL A 129 -10.20 9.95 -4.53
N LYS A 130 -10.04 9.38 -3.34
CA LYS A 130 -11.08 8.60 -2.67
C LYS A 130 -12.30 9.41 -2.24
N TRP A 131 -12.11 10.65 -1.79
CA TRP A 131 -13.16 11.41 -1.12
C TRP A 131 -13.66 12.61 -1.92
N TYR A 132 -12.90 13.10 -2.92
CA TYR A 132 -13.28 14.25 -3.72
C TYR A 132 -13.50 13.92 -5.20
N PHE A 133 -12.78 12.94 -5.76
CA PHE A 133 -12.90 12.60 -7.18
C PHE A 133 -13.79 11.38 -7.42
N ASP A 134 -13.64 10.30 -6.64
CA ASP A 134 -14.46 9.09 -6.77
C ASP A 134 -15.69 9.18 -5.86
N THR A 135 -16.62 10.08 -6.19
CA THR A 135 -17.86 10.31 -5.44
C THR A 135 -19.04 9.61 -6.10
N ARG A 136 -20.18 9.52 -5.38
CA ARG A 136 -21.43 8.96 -5.95
C ARG A 136 -21.93 9.76 -7.15
N GLU A 137 -21.67 11.06 -7.18
CA GLU A 137 -22.10 11.99 -8.23
C GLU A 137 -21.14 12.01 -9.42
N ASN A 138 -19.86 11.77 -9.17
CA ASN A 138 -18.79 11.73 -10.17
C ASN A 138 -17.97 10.44 -9.99
N LYS A 139 -18.61 9.30 -10.24
CA LYS A 139 -17.96 8.00 -10.08
C LYS A 139 -16.89 7.79 -11.15
N LEU A 140 -15.65 7.63 -10.70
CA LEU A 140 -14.56 7.21 -11.57
C LEU A 140 -14.65 5.70 -11.83
N ASP A 141 -14.42 5.29 -13.07
CA ASP A 141 -14.36 3.86 -13.44
C ASP A 141 -12.93 3.32 -13.20
N ILE A 142 -12.53 3.35 -11.93
CA ILE A 142 -11.17 2.94 -11.52
C ILE A 142 -11.08 1.48 -11.10
N PHE A 143 -12.21 0.78 -10.88
CA PHE A 143 -12.19 -0.61 -10.43
C PHE A 143 -12.59 -1.58 -11.53
N SER A 144 -11.80 -2.63 -11.72
CA SER A 144 -12.12 -3.75 -12.59
C SER A 144 -12.06 -5.08 -11.85
N CYS A 145 -13.12 -5.90 -11.94
CA CYS A 145 -13.18 -7.21 -11.31
C CYS A 145 -13.78 -8.25 -12.27
N PRO A 146 -13.04 -9.32 -12.61
CA PRO A 146 -11.62 -9.54 -12.30
C PRO A 146 -10.69 -8.54 -13.00
N ALA A 147 -9.51 -8.32 -12.43
CA ALA A 147 -8.48 -7.50 -13.05
C ALA A 147 -8.03 -8.09 -14.40
N LYS A 148 -7.80 -7.24 -15.40
CA LYS A 148 -7.34 -7.64 -16.75
C LYS A 148 -5.82 -7.71 -16.77
N ILE A 149 -5.25 -8.78 -16.23
CA ILE A 149 -3.80 -9.02 -16.11
C ILE A 149 -3.44 -10.42 -16.64
N SER A 150 -2.15 -10.66 -16.83
CA SER A 150 -1.66 -11.97 -17.29
C SER A 150 -1.86 -13.05 -16.22
N ASP A 151 -2.00 -14.31 -16.66
CA ASP A 151 -2.07 -15.47 -15.77
C ASP A 151 -0.82 -15.58 -14.87
N LYS A 152 0.34 -15.17 -15.39
CA LYS A 152 1.59 -15.16 -14.63
C LYS A 152 1.51 -14.21 -13.44
N LEU A 153 1.05 -12.97 -13.68
CA LEU A 153 0.91 -11.96 -12.64
C LEU A 153 -0.20 -12.34 -11.65
N THR A 154 -1.33 -12.86 -12.15
CA THR A 154 -2.42 -13.39 -11.31
C THR A 154 -1.89 -14.42 -10.30
N LYS A 155 -1.19 -15.46 -10.78
CA LYS A 155 -0.61 -16.50 -9.93
C LYS A 155 0.39 -15.95 -8.91
N ARG A 156 1.22 -14.99 -9.33
CA ARG A 156 2.22 -14.38 -8.45
C ARG A 156 1.58 -13.57 -7.33
N ILE A 157 0.54 -12.76 -7.64
CA ILE A 157 -0.24 -12.04 -6.63
C ILE A 157 -0.92 -13.00 -5.65
N GLU A 158 -1.57 -14.05 -6.16
CA GLU A 158 -2.21 -15.06 -5.30
C GLU A 158 -1.21 -15.73 -4.35
N GLU A 159 -0.01 -16.06 -4.85
CA GLU A 159 1.06 -16.70 -4.08
C GLU A 159 1.50 -15.80 -2.92
N ILE A 160 1.89 -14.55 -3.19
CA ILE A 160 2.38 -13.64 -2.14
C ILE A 160 1.28 -13.30 -1.13
N CYS A 161 0.01 -13.18 -1.56
CA CYS A 161 -1.11 -12.95 -0.68
C CYS A 161 -1.36 -14.15 0.26
N LYS A 162 -1.29 -15.38 -0.23
CA LYS A 162 -1.39 -16.59 0.61
C LYS A 162 -0.22 -16.68 1.59
N GLN A 163 1.01 -16.41 1.14
CA GLN A 163 2.18 -16.37 2.01
C GLN A 163 2.01 -15.34 3.13
N ALA A 164 1.57 -14.11 2.81
CA ALA A 164 1.30 -13.07 3.79
C ALA A 164 0.21 -13.48 4.78
N TYR A 165 -0.87 -14.11 4.29
CA TYR A 165 -1.98 -14.60 5.11
C TYR A 165 -1.50 -15.57 6.19
N HIS A 166 -0.66 -16.53 5.80
CA HIS A 166 -0.08 -17.51 6.73
C HIS A 166 0.97 -16.91 7.65
N ALA A 167 1.87 -16.05 7.14
CA ALA A 167 2.91 -15.40 7.93
C ALA A 167 2.32 -14.58 9.09
N LEU A 168 1.23 -13.86 8.85
CA LEU A 168 0.53 -13.07 9.85
C LEU A 168 -0.51 -13.87 10.66
N ARG A 169 -0.66 -15.17 10.38
CA ARG A 169 -1.62 -16.05 11.04
C ARG A 169 -3.05 -15.49 11.01
N ILE A 170 -3.44 -14.98 9.84
CA ILE A 170 -4.78 -14.43 9.62
C ILE A 170 -5.80 -15.56 9.65
N ARG A 171 -7.00 -15.27 10.12
CA ARG A 171 -8.14 -16.19 10.15
C ARG A 171 -9.34 -15.54 9.49
N ASP A 172 -10.20 -16.40 8.97
CA ASP A 172 -11.50 -16.12 8.39
C ASP A 172 -11.43 -15.32 7.10
N TRP A 173 -10.97 -14.06 7.15
CA TRP A 173 -10.77 -13.27 5.95
C TRP A 173 -9.86 -12.06 6.13
N ALA A 174 -9.31 -11.58 5.03
CA ALA A 174 -8.57 -10.32 4.96
C ALA A 174 -8.68 -9.72 3.56
N ARG A 175 -8.50 -8.40 3.49
CA ARG A 175 -8.21 -7.67 2.25
C ARG A 175 -6.74 -7.23 2.29
N MET A 176 -6.05 -7.48 1.20
CA MET A 176 -4.67 -7.06 1.01
C MET A 176 -4.59 -6.10 -0.17
N ASP A 177 -3.85 -5.02 0.00
CA ASP A 177 -3.57 -4.09 -1.08
C ASP A 177 -2.17 -4.39 -1.60
N VAL A 178 -2.07 -4.55 -2.92
CA VAL A 178 -0.87 -5.00 -3.65
C VAL A 178 -0.52 -3.98 -4.71
N ARG A 179 0.75 -3.66 -4.87
CA ARG A 179 1.22 -2.78 -5.93
C ARG A 179 2.46 -3.37 -6.60
N CYS A 180 2.53 -3.24 -7.91
CA CYS A 180 3.69 -3.69 -8.68
C CYS A 180 4.76 -2.59 -8.79
N ASP A 181 5.99 -3.03 -8.99
CA ASP A 181 7.06 -2.16 -9.49
C ASP A 181 6.98 -2.01 -11.03
N SER A 182 7.93 -1.30 -11.62
CA SER A 182 8.06 -1.10 -13.08
C SER A 182 8.33 -2.39 -13.88
N ASN A 183 8.62 -3.51 -13.22
CA ASN A 183 8.87 -4.82 -13.84
C ASN A 183 7.69 -5.78 -13.66
N ASP A 184 6.53 -5.29 -13.24
CA ASP A 184 5.34 -6.09 -12.88
C ASP A 184 5.57 -7.07 -11.72
N GLU A 185 6.60 -6.88 -10.86
CA GLU A 185 6.75 -7.67 -9.64
C GLU A 185 5.84 -7.10 -8.55
N PRO A 186 4.94 -7.91 -7.97
CA PRO A 186 3.97 -7.43 -6.97
C PRO A 186 4.55 -7.42 -5.55
N TYR A 187 4.17 -6.41 -4.79
CA TYR A 187 4.51 -6.18 -3.38
C TYR A 187 3.27 -5.93 -2.55
N ILE A 188 3.23 -6.47 -1.33
CA ILE A 188 2.16 -6.17 -0.36
C ILE A 188 2.40 -4.77 0.23
N ILE A 189 1.43 -3.86 0.09
CA ILE A 189 1.54 -2.49 0.61
C ILE A 189 0.71 -2.24 1.87
N GLU A 190 -0.40 -2.97 2.04
CA GLU A 190 -1.25 -2.91 3.23
C GLU A 190 -2.03 -4.22 3.42
N ILE A 191 -2.32 -4.58 4.68
CA ILE A 191 -3.14 -5.75 5.01
C ILE A 191 -4.20 -5.35 6.03
N ASN A 192 -5.45 -5.64 5.69
CA ASN A 192 -6.64 -5.36 6.48
C ASN A 192 -7.32 -6.69 6.88
N PRO A 193 -6.91 -7.32 8.00
CA PRO A 193 -7.58 -8.50 8.55
C PRO A 193 -8.82 -8.07 9.32
N LEU A 194 -9.85 -8.91 9.36
CA LEU A 194 -11.06 -8.71 10.13
C LEU A 194 -11.37 -9.91 11.00
#